data_052625d3f24b496fb7c5efc23df1cf33
#
_entry.id   052625d3f24b496fb7c5efc23df1cf33
#
_cell.length_a   1.000
_cell.length_b   1.000
_cell.length_c   1.000
_cell.angle_alpha   90.00
_cell.angle_beta   90.00
_cell.angle_gamma   90.00
#
_symmetry.space_group_name_H-M   'P 1'
#
loop_
_entity.id
_entity.type
_entity.pdbx_description
1 polymer ?
#
loop_
_entity_poly.entity_id
_entity_poly.type
_entity_poly.pdbx_seq_one_letter_code
_entity_poly.pdbx_strand_id
1 'polypeptide(L)'
;KPVVLDYRNSAWRFQPTERLTGDNADAQPVTFTSTRTDTPDLAAVGGDIRLATFNVLNYFSTTADKTGCSTSNAYTDRDGNPVTAKNCDVRGAWDKANMERQRAKIVKAINNLGADVVSLEEIENSAKAASSVPASFKGERRDYALSTLVDALNKQAGEGTWAYVPSPQTVP
;
A
#
# COMPACT_ATOMS: atom_id res chain seq x y z
N LYS A 1 10.23 -29.13 15.33
CA LYS A 1 10.84 -29.79 14.15
C LYS A 1 12.27 -29.31 13.97
N PRO A 2 13.20 -30.15 13.45
CA PRO A 2 14.59 -29.75 13.27
C PRO A 2 14.72 -28.69 12.19
N VAL A 3 15.62 -27.73 12.43
CA VAL A 3 16.01 -26.69 11.50
C VAL A 3 17.53 -26.57 11.48
N VAL A 4 18.08 -26.13 10.37
CA VAL A 4 19.50 -25.77 10.25
C VAL A 4 19.62 -24.25 10.39
N LEU A 5 20.52 -23.82 11.27
CA LEU A 5 20.87 -22.42 11.39
C LEU A 5 21.87 -22.07 10.27
N ASP A 6 21.52 -21.11 9.45
CA ASP A 6 22.31 -20.68 8.29
C ASP A 6 22.53 -19.15 8.31
N TYR A 7 23.71 -18.71 7.91
CA TYR A 7 24.05 -17.31 7.77
C TYR A 7 24.24 -16.95 6.30
N ARG A 8 23.26 -16.20 5.73
CA ARG A 8 23.27 -15.79 4.33
C ARG A 8 22.75 -14.36 4.17
N ASN A 9 23.29 -13.62 3.21
CA ASN A 9 22.88 -12.26 2.94
C ASN A 9 22.88 -11.37 4.21
N SER A 10 23.95 -11.49 5.02
CA SER A 10 24.16 -10.74 6.26
C SER A 10 23.09 -10.96 7.34
N ALA A 11 22.37 -12.09 7.32
CA ALA A 11 21.35 -12.42 8.31
C ALA A 11 21.38 -13.92 8.70
N TRP A 12 21.14 -14.18 9.96
CA TRP A 12 20.88 -15.52 10.45
C TRP A 12 19.46 -15.96 10.09
N ARG A 13 19.33 -17.23 9.65
CA ARG A 13 18.06 -17.81 9.20
C ARG A 13 17.91 -19.23 9.70
N PHE A 14 16.68 -19.61 10.02
CA PHE A 14 16.31 -20.99 10.25
C PHE A 14 15.85 -21.60 8.92
N GLN A 15 16.57 -22.61 8.46
CA GLN A 15 16.22 -23.37 7.27
C GLN A 15 15.50 -24.65 7.69
N PRO A 16 14.27 -24.88 7.23
CA PRO A 16 13.61 -26.16 7.43
C PRO A 16 14.42 -27.29 6.80
N THR A 17 14.47 -28.46 7.44
CA THR A 17 15.12 -29.66 6.87
C THR A 17 14.29 -30.28 5.75
N GLU A 18 13.03 -29.91 5.65
CA GLU A 18 12.12 -30.31 4.58
C GLU A 18 11.57 -29.06 3.88
N ARG A 19 11.38 -29.14 2.56
CA ARG A 19 10.77 -28.04 1.81
C ARG A 19 9.33 -27.86 2.28
N LEU A 20 8.98 -26.63 2.70
CA LEU A 20 7.61 -26.29 3.03
C LEU A 20 6.84 -25.95 1.76
N THR A 21 5.72 -26.62 1.55
CA THR A 21 4.78 -26.42 0.46
C THR A 21 3.36 -26.26 1.02
N GLY A 22 2.40 -25.85 0.18
CA GLY A 22 0.99 -25.82 0.58
C GLY A 22 0.47 -27.20 1.03
N ASP A 23 0.99 -28.27 0.41
CA ASP A 23 0.53 -29.65 0.65
C ASP A 23 1.08 -30.24 1.95
N ASN A 24 2.16 -29.69 2.50
CA ASN A 24 2.77 -30.12 3.76
C ASN A 24 2.75 -29.03 4.83
N ALA A 25 1.73 -28.16 4.81
CA ALA A 25 1.60 -27.07 5.77
C ALA A 25 1.63 -27.53 7.24
N ASP A 26 1.13 -28.75 7.53
CA ASP A 26 1.20 -29.39 8.86
C ASP A 26 2.65 -29.73 9.27
N ALA A 27 3.56 -29.74 8.29
CA ALA A 27 4.98 -29.94 8.52
C ALA A 27 5.72 -28.68 8.98
N GLN A 28 5.05 -27.55 9.16
CA GLN A 28 5.69 -26.29 9.55
C GLN A 28 6.53 -26.43 10.82
N PRO A 29 7.78 -26.00 10.80
CA PRO A 29 8.71 -26.24 11.92
C PRO A 29 8.43 -25.32 13.11
N VAL A 30 7.79 -24.17 12.89
CA VAL A 30 7.60 -23.13 13.91
C VAL A 30 6.19 -22.56 13.82
N THR A 31 5.56 -22.43 14.97
CA THR A 31 4.30 -21.69 15.12
C THR A 31 4.60 -20.33 15.75
N PHE A 32 4.15 -19.27 15.13
CA PHE A 32 4.29 -17.91 15.66
C PHE A 32 2.97 -17.49 16.30
N THR A 33 3.03 -17.04 17.54
CA THR A 33 1.88 -16.36 18.15
C THR A 33 1.77 -14.96 17.58
N SER A 34 0.60 -14.60 17.05
CA SER A 34 0.36 -13.23 16.61
C SER A 34 0.36 -12.31 17.82
N THR A 35 1.24 -11.30 17.79
CA THR A 35 1.26 -10.22 18.76
C THR A 35 0.63 -8.94 18.20
N ARG A 36 0.10 -9.01 16.96
CA ARG A 36 -0.63 -7.91 16.37
C ARG A 36 -2.03 -7.83 16.96
N THR A 37 -2.43 -6.63 17.32
CA THR A 37 -3.82 -6.31 17.62
C THR A 37 -4.47 -5.77 16.34
N ASP A 38 -5.69 -6.21 16.05
CA ASP A 38 -6.45 -5.68 14.91
C ASP A 38 -6.91 -4.23 15.15
N THR A 39 -6.94 -3.81 16.41
CA THR A 39 -7.33 -2.46 16.83
C THR A 39 -6.19 -1.83 17.61
N PRO A 40 -5.64 -0.69 17.16
CA PRO A 40 -4.66 0.06 17.94
C PRO A 40 -5.23 0.48 19.29
N ASP A 41 -4.40 0.47 20.33
CA ASP A 41 -4.76 1.10 21.61
C ASP A 41 -4.63 2.63 21.47
N LEU A 42 -5.70 3.27 21.02
CA LEU A 42 -5.74 4.71 20.83
C LEU A 42 -5.80 5.48 22.15
N ALA A 43 -6.15 4.81 23.27
CA ALA A 43 -6.17 5.43 24.57
C ALA A 43 -4.76 5.78 25.08
N ALA A 44 -3.74 5.07 24.58
CA ALA A 44 -2.33 5.38 24.87
C ALA A 44 -1.85 6.69 24.22
N VAL A 45 -2.56 7.18 23.20
CA VAL A 45 -2.26 8.46 22.55
C VAL A 45 -3.20 9.52 23.13
N GLY A 46 -2.71 10.29 24.07
CA GLY A 46 -3.50 11.36 24.68
C GLY A 46 -3.72 12.56 23.76
N GLY A 47 -4.45 13.58 24.25
CA GLY A 47 -4.70 14.86 23.56
C GLY A 47 -6.06 14.91 22.86
N ASP A 48 -6.44 16.14 22.45
CA ASP A 48 -7.73 16.42 21.82
C ASP A 48 -7.69 16.27 20.29
N ILE A 49 -6.50 16.37 19.70
CA ILE A 49 -6.25 16.22 18.26
C ILE A 49 -5.14 15.20 18.05
N ARG A 50 -5.40 14.21 17.20
CA ARG A 50 -4.45 13.16 16.84
C ARG A 50 -3.92 13.37 15.43
N LEU A 51 -2.61 13.45 15.32
CA LEU A 51 -1.89 13.55 14.05
C LEU A 51 -1.23 12.21 13.76
N ALA A 52 -1.28 11.79 12.52
CA ALA A 52 -0.56 10.60 12.05
C ALA A 52 0.22 10.88 10.76
N THR A 53 1.31 10.15 10.56
CA THR A 53 1.99 10.04 9.27
C THR A 53 1.84 8.62 8.77
N PHE A 54 1.66 8.45 7.47
CA PHE A 54 1.45 7.13 6.87
C PHE A 54 2.06 7.07 5.47
N ASN A 55 3.12 6.29 5.32
CA ASN A 55 3.67 5.97 4.01
C ASN A 55 2.78 4.90 3.36
N VAL A 56 2.21 5.22 2.20
CA VAL A 56 1.25 4.34 1.48
C VAL A 56 1.92 3.41 0.47
N LEU A 57 3.25 3.34 0.48
CA LEU A 57 4.03 2.44 -0.36
C LEU A 57 3.70 2.61 -1.86
N ASN A 58 4.00 3.79 -2.39
CA ASN A 58 3.76 4.12 -3.81
C ASN A 58 2.31 3.87 -4.23
N TYR A 59 1.37 4.58 -3.60
CA TYR A 59 -0.02 4.54 -4.06
C TYR A 59 -0.19 5.36 -5.33
N PHE A 60 -0.44 4.66 -6.44
CA PHE A 60 -0.63 5.22 -7.78
C PHE A 60 -2.00 4.85 -8.30
N SER A 61 -2.73 5.83 -8.80
CA SER A 61 -3.97 5.62 -9.57
C SER A 61 -3.67 5.15 -10.99
N THR A 62 -2.47 5.44 -11.50
CA THR A 62 -1.94 4.96 -12.77
C THR A 62 -1.31 3.59 -12.59
N THR A 63 -1.79 2.60 -13.33
CA THR A 63 -1.25 1.23 -13.27
C THR A 63 -0.23 0.98 -14.37
N ALA A 64 0.77 0.14 -14.08
CA ALA A 64 1.90 -0.09 -14.98
C ALA A 64 1.49 -0.71 -16.33
N ASP A 65 0.47 -1.57 -16.35
CA ASP A 65 -0.09 -2.20 -17.56
C ASP A 65 -0.65 -1.18 -18.58
N LYS A 66 -0.94 0.05 -18.14
CA LYS A 66 -1.45 1.14 -18.99
C LYS A 66 -0.38 2.09 -19.50
N THR A 67 0.87 1.90 -19.10
CA THR A 67 1.98 2.83 -19.42
C THR A 67 3.01 2.27 -20.39
N GLY A 68 2.80 1.06 -20.92
CA GLY A 68 3.79 0.37 -21.74
C GLY A 68 4.99 -0.18 -20.97
N CYS A 69 4.90 -0.23 -19.65
CA CYS A 69 5.91 -0.86 -18.81
C CYS A 69 6.05 -2.34 -19.16
N SER A 70 7.29 -2.80 -19.41
CA SER A 70 7.54 -4.21 -19.69
C SER A 70 7.38 -5.08 -18.45
N THR A 71 6.84 -6.29 -18.61
CA THR A 71 6.69 -7.27 -17.51
C THR A 71 8.03 -7.67 -16.88
N SER A 72 9.15 -7.53 -17.60
CA SER A 72 10.49 -7.70 -17.02
C SER A 72 10.81 -6.67 -15.92
N ASN A 73 10.08 -5.56 -15.92
CA ASN A 73 10.15 -4.49 -14.94
C ASN A 73 9.04 -4.58 -13.88
N ALA A 74 8.67 -5.80 -13.51
CA ALA A 74 7.71 -6.06 -12.45
C ALA A 74 8.32 -6.89 -11.32
N TYR A 75 7.85 -6.64 -10.10
CA TYR A 75 7.88 -7.64 -9.04
C TYR A 75 6.73 -8.61 -9.28
N THR A 76 6.99 -9.89 -9.11
CA THR A 76 6.01 -10.96 -9.34
C THR A 76 5.61 -11.62 -8.03
N ASP A 77 4.42 -12.20 -8.00
CA ASP A 77 4.01 -13.15 -6.97
C ASP A 77 4.74 -14.49 -7.13
N ARG A 78 4.43 -15.46 -6.27
CA ARG A 78 5.04 -16.79 -6.30
C ARG A 78 4.70 -17.59 -7.56
N ASP A 79 3.62 -17.22 -8.25
CA ASP A 79 3.14 -17.89 -9.46
C ASP A 79 3.67 -17.20 -10.73
N GLY A 80 4.50 -16.14 -10.56
CA GLY A 80 5.14 -15.40 -11.64
C GLY A 80 4.29 -14.26 -12.22
N ASN A 81 3.12 -13.96 -11.64
CA ASN A 81 2.27 -12.88 -12.12
C ASN A 81 2.79 -11.51 -11.67
N PRO A 82 2.83 -10.50 -12.54
CA PRO A 82 3.21 -9.14 -12.16
C PRO A 82 2.29 -8.55 -11.10
N VAL A 83 2.86 -7.94 -10.07
CA VAL A 83 2.11 -7.34 -8.95
C VAL A 83 2.40 -5.85 -8.82
N THR A 84 3.64 -5.43 -8.95
CA THR A 84 4.09 -4.05 -8.74
C THR A 84 5.19 -3.71 -9.73
N ALA A 85 5.18 -2.50 -10.27
CA ALA A 85 6.28 -1.99 -11.08
C ALA A 85 7.55 -1.77 -10.25
N LYS A 86 8.74 -2.02 -10.82
CA LYS A 86 10.03 -1.77 -10.15
C LYS A 86 10.95 -0.78 -10.86
N ASN A 87 10.98 -0.77 -12.18
CA ASN A 87 11.90 0.04 -13.00
C ASN A 87 11.14 0.79 -14.10
N CYS A 88 10.01 1.38 -13.77
CA CYS A 88 9.20 2.21 -14.66
C CYS A 88 8.94 3.56 -14.00
N ASP A 89 8.45 4.53 -14.76
CA ASP A 89 8.05 5.84 -14.22
C ASP A 89 6.89 5.71 -13.23
N VAL A 90 5.98 4.78 -13.49
CA VAL A 90 4.97 4.34 -12.52
C VAL A 90 5.61 3.37 -11.55
N ARG A 91 5.40 3.61 -10.25
CA ARG A 91 5.99 2.81 -9.16
C ARG A 91 4.97 1.98 -8.39
N GLY A 92 3.69 2.17 -8.69
CA GLY A 92 2.59 1.52 -7.98
C GLY A 92 2.26 0.13 -8.49
N ALA A 93 1.01 -0.23 -8.31
CA ALA A 93 0.48 -1.53 -8.69
C ALA A 93 0.61 -1.79 -10.20
N TRP A 94 0.79 -3.07 -10.54
CA TRP A 94 0.90 -3.48 -11.94
C TRP A 94 -0.39 -3.21 -12.71
N ASP A 95 -1.52 -3.61 -12.15
CA ASP A 95 -2.84 -3.51 -12.74
C ASP A 95 -3.91 -3.04 -11.74
N LYS A 96 -5.12 -2.87 -12.23
CA LYS A 96 -6.25 -2.41 -11.44
C LYS A 96 -6.56 -3.33 -10.25
N ALA A 97 -6.50 -4.65 -10.42
CA ALA A 97 -6.79 -5.60 -9.35
C ALA A 97 -5.78 -5.49 -8.21
N ASN A 98 -4.49 -5.35 -8.56
CA ASN A 98 -3.42 -5.12 -7.58
C ASN A 98 -3.58 -3.76 -6.88
N MET A 99 -3.94 -2.71 -7.61
CA MET A 99 -4.19 -1.38 -7.04
C MET A 99 -5.37 -1.40 -6.06
N GLU A 100 -6.46 -2.07 -6.40
CA GLU A 100 -7.62 -2.21 -5.52
C GLU A 100 -7.30 -3.00 -4.24
N ARG A 101 -6.48 -4.05 -4.33
CA ARG A 101 -5.98 -4.78 -3.14
C ARG A 101 -5.11 -3.91 -2.25
N GLN A 102 -4.22 -3.10 -2.83
CA GLN A 102 -3.39 -2.14 -2.09
C GLN A 102 -4.28 -1.11 -1.40
N ARG A 103 -5.19 -0.47 -2.15
CA ARG A 103 -6.11 0.54 -1.65
C ARG A 103 -6.97 0.04 -0.49
N ALA A 104 -7.52 -1.17 -0.60
CA ALA A 104 -8.33 -1.74 0.47
C ALA A 104 -7.57 -1.87 1.80
N LYS A 105 -6.28 -2.24 1.75
CA LYS A 105 -5.43 -2.30 2.95
C LYS A 105 -5.12 -0.93 3.52
N ILE A 106 -4.79 0.04 2.67
CA ILE A 106 -4.52 1.42 3.06
C ILE A 106 -5.75 2.04 3.71
N VAL A 107 -6.91 1.90 3.08
CA VAL A 107 -8.19 2.42 3.58
C VAL A 107 -8.53 1.84 4.95
N LYS A 108 -8.39 0.52 5.12
CA LYS A 108 -8.59 -0.12 6.42
C LYS A 108 -7.61 0.41 7.48
N ALA A 109 -6.34 0.56 7.11
CA ALA A 109 -5.32 1.03 8.03
C ALA A 109 -5.59 2.48 8.48
N ILE A 110 -5.84 3.40 7.54
CA ILE A 110 -6.07 4.82 7.84
C ILE A 110 -7.32 5.00 8.68
N ASN A 111 -8.44 4.35 8.32
CA ASN A 111 -9.68 4.46 9.09
C ASN A 111 -9.55 3.89 10.52
N ASN A 112 -8.58 2.99 10.74
CA ASN A 112 -8.32 2.42 12.08
C ASN A 112 -7.28 3.21 12.90
N LEU A 113 -6.62 4.24 12.32
CA LEU A 113 -5.66 5.06 13.07
C LEU A 113 -6.31 5.93 14.14
N GLY A 114 -7.59 6.23 14.01
CA GLY A 114 -8.30 7.16 14.89
C GLY A 114 -7.68 8.56 14.89
N ALA A 115 -7.03 8.95 13.79
CA ALA A 115 -6.39 10.24 13.64
C ALA A 115 -7.36 11.26 13.03
N ASP A 116 -7.24 12.51 13.46
CA ASP A 116 -7.99 13.64 12.92
C ASP A 116 -7.31 14.23 11.68
N VAL A 117 -5.98 14.14 11.62
CA VAL A 117 -5.16 14.57 10.47
C VAL A 117 -4.14 13.49 10.15
N VAL A 118 -4.05 13.13 8.87
CA VAL A 118 -3.06 12.16 8.38
C VAL A 118 -2.22 12.78 7.28
N SER A 119 -0.90 12.85 7.50
CA SER A 119 0.07 13.16 6.45
C SER A 119 0.40 11.89 5.69
N LEU A 120 0.21 11.90 4.37
CA LEU A 120 0.49 10.77 3.51
C LEU A 120 1.79 10.96 2.73
N GLU A 121 2.57 9.90 2.61
CA GLU A 121 3.82 9.86 1.88
C GLU A 121 3.72 8.84 0.75
N GLU A 122 4.48 9.06 -0.32
CA GLU A 122 4.52 8.20 -1.52
C GLU A 122 3.18 8.12 -2.28
N ILE A 123 2.46 9.23 -2.35
CA ILE A 123 1.28 9.40 -3.23
C ILE A 123 1.72 9.85 -4.62
N GLU A 124 1.09 9.30 -5.66
CA GLU A 124 1.32 9.69 -7.05
C GLU A 124 1.03 11.18 -7.29
N ASN A 125 1.98 11.87 -7.93
CA ASN A 125 1.70 13.13 -8.62
C ASN A 125 1.09 12.82 -9.99
N SER A 126 -0.23 12.77 -10.05
CA SER A 126 -0.96 12.34 -11.26
C SER A 126 -0.88 13.33 -12.43
N ALA A 127 -0.32 14.54 -12.22
CA ALA A 127 -0.07 15.47 -13.34
C ALA A 127 0.97 14.93 -14.33
N LYS A 128 1.92 14.09 -13.88
CA LYS A 128 2.90 13.43 -14.74
C LYS A 128 2.30 12.27 -15.55
N ALA A 129 1.20 11.70 -15.10
CA ALA A 129 0.46 10.62 -15.76
C ALA A 129 -0.87 11.15 -16.33
N ALA A 130 -0.80 12.21 -17.11
CA ALA A 130 -1.95 13.00 -17.55
C ALA A 130 -3.08 12.20 -18.21
N SER A 131 -2.76 11.06 -18.84
CA SER A 131 -3.73 10.18 -19.50
C SER A 131 -4.64 9.42 -18.52
N SER A 132 -4.22 9.26 -17.26
CA SER A 132 -4.98 8.53 -16.24
C SER A 132 -5.99 9.40 -15.50
N VAL A 133 -5.88 10.74 -15.61
CA VAL A 133 -6.78 11.67 -14.95
C VAL A 133 -7.97 11.98 -15.86
N PRO A 134 -9.20 11.61 -15.46
CA PRO A 134 -10.39 11.88 -16.26
C PRO A 134 -10.59 13.38 -16.51
N ALA A 135 -11.08 13.75 -17.69
CA ALA A 135 -11.41 15.13 -18.01
C ALA A 135 -12.50 15.73 -17.10
N SER A 136 -13.32 14.87 -16.51
CA SER A 136 -14.38 15.26 -15.56
C SER A 136 -13.85 15.64 -14.18
N PHE A 137 -12.61 15.30 -13.84
CA PHE A 137 -12.01 15.66 -12.54
C PHE A 137 -11.82 17.19 -12.47
N LYS A 138 -12.33 17.80 -11.41
CA LYS A 138 -12.33 19.26 -11.24
C LYS A 138 -11.24 19.78 -10.30
N GLY A 139 -10.54 18.88 -9.58
CA GLY A 139 -9.43 19.24 -8.71
C GLY A 139 -8.12 19.44 -9.48
N GLU A 140 -7.06 19.78 -8.75
CA GLU A 140 -5.72 19.84 -9.31
C GLU A 140 -5.30 18.45 -9.82
N ARG A 141 -4.84 18.37 -11.06
CA ARG A 141 -4.50 17.08 -11.70
C ARG A 141 -3.52 16.24 -10.89
N ARG A 142 -2.60 16.90 -10.18
CA ARG A 142 -1.62 16.22 -9.30
C ARG A 142 -2.26 15.49 -8.13
N ASP A 143 -3.44 15.93 -7.70
CA ASP A 143 -4.16 15.40 -6.54
C ASP A 143 -5.12 14.26 -6.89
N TYR A 144 -5.19 13.84 -8.15
CA TYR A 144 -6.17 12.84 -8.57
C TYR A 144 -6.03 11.51 -7.79
N ALA A 145 -4.81 11.01 -7.61
CA ALA A 145 -4.59 9.79 -6.82
C ALA A 145 -5.04 9.97 -5.36
N LEU A 146 -4.74 11.12 -4.76
CA LEU A 146 -5.16 11.47 -3.40
C LEU A 146 -6.70 11.55 -3.31
N SER A 147 -7.35 12.21 -4.26
CA SER A 147 -8.81 12.29 -4.34
C SER A 147 -9.44 10.90 -4.40
N THR A 148 -8.94 9.99 -5.24
CA THR A 148 -9.47 8.63 -5.33
C THR A 148 -9.28 7.81 -4.05
N LEU A 149 -8.22 8.08 -3.30
CA LEU A 149 -8.01 7.48 -1.99
C LEU A 149 -9.01 8.01 -0.95
N VAL A 150 -9.24 9.34 -0.93
CA VAL A 150 -10.21 9.97 -0.03
C VAL A 150 -11.64 9.49 -0.33
N ASP A 151 -12.00 9.35 -1.61
CA ASP A 151 -13.30 8.75 -1.98
C ASP A 151 -13.45 7.32 -1.43
N ALA A 152 -12.39 6.53 -1.48
CA ALA A 152 -12.40 5.16 -0.94
C ALA A 152 -12.43 5.13 0.59
N LEU A 153 -11.77 6.07 1.27
CA LEU A 153 -11.85 6.26 2.72
C LEU A 153 -13.28 6.59 3.15
N ASN A 154 -13.90 7.55 2.48
CA ASN A 154 -15.28 7.98 2.75
C ASN A 154 -16.30 6.88 2.47
N LYS A 155 -16.07 6.08 1.42
CA LYS A 155 -16.94 4.94 1.12
C LYS A 155 -17.01 3.94 2.26
N GLN A 156 -15.94 3.79 3.04
CA GLN A 156 -15.87 2.87 4.18
C GLN A 156 -16.28 3.55 5.50
N ALA A 157 -15.83 4.76 5.75
CA ALA A 157 -16.03 5.47 7.02
C ALA A 157 -17.35 6.26 7.10
N GLY A 158 -17.96 6.55 5.95
CA GLY A 158 -19.12 7.43 5.80
C GLY A 158 -18.76 8.68 4.99
N GLU A 159 -19.72 9.17 4.21
CA GLU A 159 -19.54 10.35 3.38
C GLU A 159 -19.14 11.58 4.23
N GLY A 160 -18.15 12.33 3.74
CA GLY A 160 -17.66 13.53 4.40
C GLY A 160 -16.79 13.32 5.64
N THR A 161 -16.46 12.08 6.00
CA THR A 161 -15.54 11.78 7.12
C THR A 161 -14.15 12.33 6.86
N TRP A 162 -13.67 12.20 5.62
CA TRP A 162 -12.34 12.63 5.20
C TRP A 162 -12.43 13.68 4.09
N ALA A 163 -11.51 14.64 4.16
CA ALA A 163 -11.24 15.58 3.07
C ALA A 163 -9.72 15.70 2.90
N TYR A 164 -9.26 16.10 1.72
CA TYR A 164 -7.84 16.38 1.52
C TYR A 164 -7.60 17.88 1.37
N VAL A 165 -6.41 18.32 1.73
CA VAL A 165 -5.94 19.68 1.45
C VAL A 165 -5.43 19.70 0.01
N PRO A 166 -6.02 20.50 -0.88
CA PRO A 166 -5.56 20.58 -2.27
C PRO A 166 -4.12 21.09 -2.36
N SER A 167 -3.38 20.57 -3.34
CA SER A 167 -2.05 21.09 -3.66
C SER A 167 -2.14 22.57 -4.05
N PRO A 168 -1.16 23.40 -3.68
CA PRO A 168 -1.12 24.79 -4.09
C PRO A 168 -1.03 24.90 -5.62
N GLN A 169 -1.67 25.91 -6.22
CA GLN A 169 -1.68 26.13 -7.67
C GLN A 169 -0.26 26.41 -8.22
N THR A 170 0.55 27.05 -7.42
CA THR A 170 1.96 27.30 -7.71
C THR A 170 2.82 26.57 -6.71
N VAL A 171 3.72 25.72 -7.22
CA VAL A 171 4.78 25.10 -6.41
C VAL A 171 6.02 25.97 -6.58
N PRO A 172 6.69 26.35 -5.47
CA PRO A 172 7.93 27.13 -5.55
C PRO A 172 9.00 26.40 -6.37
#